data_a5e3cf46098bedb0a4b68da8ce3c7157
#
_entry.id   a5e3cf46098bedb0a4b68da8ce3c7157
#
_cell.length_a   1.000
_cell.length_b   1.000
_cell.length_c   1.000
_cell.angle_alpha   90.00
_cell.angle_beta   90.00
_cell.angle_gamma   90.00
#
_symmetry.space_group_name_H-M   'P 1'
#
loop_
_entity.id
_entity.type
_entity.pdbx_description
1 polymer ?
#
loop_
_entity_poly.entity_id
_entity_poly.type
_entity_poly.pdbx_seq_one_letter_code
_entity_poly.pdbx_strand_id
1 'polypeptide(L)'
;MAPSLNFGAVRSLLKYTENELLVGTDNGLYLFNRESKTFLRADNPADPRSLSDQTINGMMWDAEGALWVLTNLGGINYMSKQTKRFDYYSPAYLSGIAGAGEVVGPFCENKDGNIRICSQSGLYFLNAVTRELSEYHIGGVKSQKYDIRSLMLDGDCLWIGTYAEGIRVLNLRTGSIKEYTHSRGIPNTICSNDVLCIYKDRKGEIFVGTSWGLCRYNPDADNFMTITSIGSMISVGDIYEDMYNNLWIATTNSGVFSYNTLSGHWKHFQHEREDSTTITSNSVITVFEDNKGVMWFGTNGGGLCSFDPKTEAFIEFDSALPNKVIYSIEQDQTGDFWISSNAGIFKINPISKAHFRQFTINDGLQGNQFMARSSLKSSEGKLYFGGINGFNVFQPERFVDNSYIPPVYVTDIRLSYLNDEQEVKKLLQLGKPIYMADKITLSYENNSFTIRFVALSYEDPARNRYSYMLKGVDKEWITNSENNSASYTNLPPGEYEFEVRGSNNDHQWNEKTTTLRVVITPPWWRSSFAYFIYILLLMGWIVWIAWRWNLRVKHKYKRRMEKYQIAKEQEVYKSKIGFFINLVHEIRTPLSLIRLPLEKLQEIEHEGKEAKYLSVIDKNVNYLLGITNQ
;
A
#
# COMPACT_ATOMS: atom_id res chain seq x y z
N MET A 1 -35.59 32.06 -19.73
CA MET A 1 -35.58 32.35 -18.28
C MET A 1 -34.69 31.29 -17.64
N ALA A 2 -33.62 31.73 -16.99
CA ALA A 2 -32.82 30.77 -16.22
C ALA A 2 -33.71 30.15 -15.12
N PRO A 3 -33.65 28.85 -14.88
CA PRO A 3 -34.40 28.25 -13.77
C PRO A 3 -34.02 28.98 -12.49
N SER A 4 -35.02 29.35 -11.66
CA SER A 4 -34.77 29.97 -10.37
C SER A 4 -33.97 29.02 -9.52
N LEU A 5 -32.67 29.28 -9.39
CA LEU A 5 -31.76 28.51 -8.55
C LEU A 5 -32.18 28.72 -7.09
N ASN A 6 -32.73 27.71 -6.47
CA ASN A 6 -33.11 27.74 -5.06
C ASN A 6 -31.90 27.28 -4.22
N PHE A 7 -31.03 28.22 -3.87
CA PHE A 7 -29.83 27.93 -3.08
C PHE A 7 -30.09 27.71 -1.57
N GLY A 8 -31.24 28.14 -1.08
CA GLY A 8 -31.38 28.38 0.35
C GLY A 8 -30.45 29.51 0.85
N ALA A 9 -29.94 29.40 2.05
CA ALA A 9 -28.95 30.36 2.54
C ALA A 9 -27.55 30.03 2.03
N VAL A 10 -26.81 31.09 1.65
CA VAL A 10 -25.35 30.97 1.42
C VAL A 10 -24.65 31.02 2.78
N ARG A 11 -23.87 29.96 3.08
CA ARG A 11 -23.20 29.81 4.37
C ARG A 11 -21.69 29.98 4.29
N SER A 12 -21.08 29.63 3.14
CA SER A 12 -19.64 29.65 2.97
C SER A 12 -19.26 30.09 1.55
N LEU A 13 -18.20 30.88 1.46
CA LEU A 13 -17.59 31.32 0.18
C LEU A 13 -16.11 31.01 0.23
N LEU A 14 -15.59 30.43 -0.85
CA LEU A 14 -14.18 30.11 -0.98
C LEU A 14 -13.70 30.47 -2.40
N LYS A 15 -12.55 31.14 -2.52
CA LYS A 15 -11.94 31.44 -3.80
C LYS A 15 -11.49 30.14 -4.49
N TYR A 16 -11.94 29.90 -5.74
CA TYR A 16 -11.52 28.76 -6.53
C TYR A 16 -10.45 29.15 -7.56
N THR A 17 -10.74 30.13 -8.40
CA THR A 17 -9.80 30.77 -9.32
C THR A 17 -9.95 32.30 -9.19
N GLU A 18 -9.23 33.06 -10.00
CA GLU A 18 -9.38 34.52 -10.01
C GLU A 18 -10.82 34.95 -10.40
N ASN A 19 -11.45 34.19 -11.29
CA ASN A 19 -12.77 34.50 -11.82
C ASN A 19 -13.89 33.62 -11.25
N GLU A 20 -13.57 32.66 -10.36
CA GLU A 20 -14.56 31.71 -9.85
C GLU A 20 -14.52 31.58 -8.33
N LEU A 21 -15.70 31.45 -7.74
CA LEU A 21 -15.92 31.21 -6.31
C LEU A 21 -16.68 29.91 -6.09
N LEU A 22 -16.26 29.12 -5.13
CA LEU A 22 -17.08 28.06 -4.56
C LEU A 22 -18.06 28.68 -3.57
N VAL A 23 -19.34 28.32 -3.71
CA VAL A 23 -20.45 28.81 -2.90
C VAL A 23 -21.11 27.64 -2.22
N GLY A 24 -20.90 27.51 -0.92
CA GLY A 24 -21.56 26.53 -0.07
C GLY A 24 -22.90 27.03 0.44
N THR A 25 -23.94 26.24 0.21
CA THR A 25 -25.33 26.64 0.50
C THR A 25 -26.06 25.59 1.33
N ASP A 26 -27.34 25.84 1.66
CA ASP A 26 -28.22 24.84 2.26
C ASP A 26 -28.57 23.69 1.30
N ASN A 27 -28.42 23.91 -0.03
CA ASN A 27 -28.85 22.96 -1.07
C ASN A 27 -27.69 22.52 -1.99
N GLY A 28 -26.46 22.45 -1.49
CA GLY A 28 -25.32 21.94 -2.23
C GLY A 28 -24.20 22.95 -2.46
N LEU A 29 -23.23 22.49 -3.25
CA LEU A 29 -22.06 23.25 -3.64
C LEU A 29 -22.23 23.81 -5.04
N TYR A 30 -21.94 25.09 -5.22
CA TYR A 30 -22.03 25.77 -6.51
C TYR A 30 -20.71 26.45 -6.85
N LEU A 31 -20.42 26.51 -8.14
CA LEU A 31 -19.35 27.32 -8.72
C LEU A 31 -19.97 28.59 -9.31
N PHE A 32 -19.59 29.74 -8.82
CA PHE A 32 -20.00 31.05 -9.34
C PHE A 32 -18.90 31.63 -10.22
N ASN A 33 -19.21 31.86 -11.48
CA ASN A 33 -18.31 32.57 -12.40
C ASN A 33 -18.62 34.06 -12.36
N ARG A 34 -17.60 34.89 -12.05
CA ARG A 34 -17.72 36.34 -11.87
C ARG A 34 -17.97 37.10 -13.18
N GLU A 35 -17.42 36.61 -14.28
CA GLU A 35 -17.55 37.26 -15.60
C GLU A 35 -18.94 37.01 -16.21
N SER A 36 -19.32 35.75 -16.32
CA SER A 36 -20.62 35.38 -16.87
C SER A 36 -21.79 35.57 -15.88
N LYS A 37 -21.50 35.80 -14.60
CA LYS A 37 -22.48 35.89 -13.50
C LYS A 37 -23.40 34.64 -13.40
N THR A 38 -22.86 33.49 -13.78
CA THR A 38 -23.60 32.22 -13.78
C THR A 38 -23.19 31.33 -12.62
N PHE A 39 -24.13 30.50 -12.17
CA PHE A 39 -23.89 29.46 -11.18
C PHE A 39 -23.97 28.10 -11.87
N LEU A 40 -23.00 27.25 -11.59
CA LEU A 40 -22.98 25.86 -11.98
C LEU A 40 -22.99 25.01 -10.69
N ARG A 41 -23.85 24.01 -10.61
CA ARG A 41 -23.82 23.07 -9.49
C ARG A 41 -22.55 22.24 -9.55
N ALA A 42 -21.78 22.20 -8.47
CA ALA A 42 -20.49 21.53 -8.40
C ALA A 42 -20.55 20.15 -7.71
N ASP A 43 -21.63 19.89 -6.97
CA ASP A 43 -21.94 18.57 -6.38
C ASP A 43 -22.92 17.79 -7.26
N ASN A 44 -22.96 16.48 -7.10
CA ASN A 44 -23.93 15.60 -7.72
C ASN A 44 -24.68 14.78 -6.65
N PRO A 45 -25.94 15.14 -6.30
CA PRO A 45 -26.69 14.44 -5.27
C PRO A 45 -27.01 12.97 -5.61
N ALA A 46 -26.92 12.59 -6.88
CA ALA A 46 -27.13 11.22 -7.31
C ALA A 46 -25.87 10.35 -7.18
N ASP A 47 -24.69 10.95 -7.04
CA ASP A 47 -23.43 10.24 -6.84
C ASP A 47 -23.16 10.05 -5.33
N PRO A 48 -23.19 8.82 -4.81
CA PRO A 48 -22.91 8.55 -3.39
C PRO A 48 -21.49 8.92 -2.94
N ARG A 49 -20.58 9.20 -3.89
CA ARG A 49 -19.23 9.70 -3.62
C ARG A 49 -19.13 11.22 -3.64
N SER A 50 -20.24 11.92 -3.92
CA SER A 50 -20.34 13.35 -3.82
C SER A 50 -20.42 13.77 -2.34
N LEU A 51 -20.98 14.92 -2.05
CA LEU A 51 -21.10 15.40 -0.68
C LEU A 51 -21.99 14.48 0.17
N SER A 52 -21.55 14.20 1.38
CA SER A 52 -22.27 13.36 2.36
C SER A 52 -23.59 14.01 2.86
N ASP A 53 -23.73 15.33 2.69
CA ASP A 53 -24.93 16.11 2.99
C ASP A 53 -24.92 17.40 2.15
N GLN A 54 -26.09 17.89 1.78
CA GLN A 54 -26.22 19.07 0.91
C GLN A 54 -26.01 20.39 1.63
N THR A 55 -26.19 20.44 2.96
CA THR A 55 -26.02 21.67 3.73
C THR A 55 -24.56 21.89 4.11
N ILE A 56 -23.93 22.91 3.52
CA ILE A 56 -22.51 23.19 3.68
C ILE A 56 -22.29 24.30 4.69
N ASN A 57 -21.64 23.98 5.80
CA ASN A 57 -21.35 24.93 6.88
C ASN A 57 -20.02 25.68 6.69
N GLY A 58 -19.04 25.08 6.02
CA GLY A 58 -17.73 25.70 5.82
C GLY A 58 -16.90 24.99 4.76
N MET A 59 -15.94 25.70 4.21
CA MET A 59 -14.99 25.18 3.21
C MET A 59 -13.62 25.78 3.43
N MET A 60 -12.57 25.01 3.14
CA MET A 60 -11.18 25.48 3.14
C MET A 60 -10.31 24.71 2.16
N TRP A 61 -9.24 25.37 1.68
CA TRP A 61 -8.14 24.70 1.02
C TRP A 61 -7.07 24.36 2.06
N ASP A 62 -6.50 23.16 1.97
CA ASP A 62 -5.30 22.84 2.73
C ASP A 62 -4.03 23.23 1.97
N ALA A 63 -2.88 22.95 2.58
CA ALA A 63 -1.58 23.27 2.01
C ALA A 63 -1.22 22.40 0.78
N GLU A 64 -1.85 21.24 0.62
CA GLU A 64 -1.72 20.39 -0.58
C GLU A 64 -2.59 20.90 -1.73
N GLY A 65 -3.51 21.80 -1.46
CA GLY A 65 -4.50 22.29 -2.40
C GLY A 65 -5.74 21.39 -2.52
N ALA A 66 -5.99 20.56 -1.52
CA ALA A 66 -7.21 19.78 -1.41
C ALA A 66 -8.34 20.61 -0.77
N LEU A 67 -9.58 20.34 -1.19
CA LEU A 67 -10.77 21.00 -0.67
C LEU A 67 -11.38 20.21 0.48
N TRP A 68 -11.55 20.88 1.62
CA TRP A 68 -12.27 20.37 2.77
C TRP A 68 -13.63 21.05 2.85
N VAL A 69 -14.71 20.27 2.92
CA VAL A 69 -16.08 20.75 2.98
C VAL A 69 -16.75 20.19 4.25
N LEU A 70 -17.13 21.09 5.13
CA LEU A 70 -17.88 20.77 6.34
C LEU A 70 -19.36 20.80 6.02
N THR A 71 -20.04 19.69 6.22
CA THR A 71 -21.48 19.57 6.05
C THR A 71 -22.19 19.54 7.41
N ASN A 72 -23.52 19.74 7.40
CA ASN A 72 -24.28 19.87 8.64
C ASN A 72 -24.42 18.53 9.39
N LEU A 73 -24.82 17.48 8.69
CA LEU A 73 -25.07 16.14 9.26
C LEU A 73 -24.15 15.06 8.70
N GLY A 74 -23.48 15.30 7.58
CA GLY A 74 -22.64 14.34 6.89
C GLY A 74 -21.16 14.35 7.32
N GLY A 75 -20.77 15.24 8.26
CA GLY A 75 -19.39 15.37 8.73
C GLY A 75 -18.48 16.17 7.80
N ILE A 76 -17.25 15.70 7.59
CA ILE A 76 -16.23 16.38 6.80
C ILE A 76 -16.01 15.60 5.50
N ASN A 77 -16.13 16.30 4.37
CA ASN A 77 -15.79 15.77 3.06
C ASN A 77 -14.44 16.29 2.63
N TYR A 78 -13.60 15.41 2.12
CA TYR A 78 -12.28 15.71 1.60
C TYR A 78 -12.24 15.43 0.10
N MET A 79 -11.80 16.39 -0.67
CA MET A 79 -11.60 16.26 -2.11
C MET A 79 -10.17 16.60 -2.46
N SER A 80 -9.37 15.58 -2.75
CA SER A 80 -8.00 15.75 -3.20
C SER A 80 -7.94 16.52 -4.54
N LYS A 81 -6.90 17.30 -4.74
CA LYS A 81 -6.59 17.90 -6.04
C LYS A 81 -6.40 16.82 -7.13
N GLN A 82 -6.03 15.63 -6.72
CA GLN A 82 -5.69 14.50 -7.60
C GLN A 82 -6.88 13.57 -7.90
N THR A 83 -7.97 13.60 -7.11
CA THR A 83 -9.17 12.77 -7.35
C THR A 83 -9.87 13.03 -8.69
N LYS A 84 -9.59 14.14 -9.35
CA LYS A 84 -10.09 14.44 -10.71
C LYS A 84 -9.34 13.72 -11.84
N ARG A 85 -8.41 12.83 -11.54
CA ARG A 85 -7.64 12.09 -12.55
C ARG A 85 -8.44 10.98 -13.21
N PHE A 86 -9.40 10.38 -12.47
CA PHE A 86 -10.27 9.32 -12.96
C PHE A 86 -11.70 9.83 -13.10
N ASP A 87 -12.17 9.99 -14.32
CA ASP A 87 -13.60 10.18 -14.56
C ASP A 87 -14.30 8.84 -14.28
N TYR A 88 -15.39 8.86 -13.53
CA TYR A 88 -16.17 7.69 -13.16
C TYR A 88 -17.54 7.72 -13.79
N TYR A 89 -17.94 6.60 -14.34
CA TYR A 89 -19.26 6.40 -14.95
C TYR A 89 -19.88 5.10 -14.41
N SER A 90 -21.15 5.17 -14.06
CA SER A 90 -21.94 3.97 -13.72
C SER A 90 -23.24 3.98 -14.50
N PRO A 91 -23.51 2.94 -15.29
CA PRO A 91 -24.80 2.75 -15.95
C PRO A 91 -25.98 2.67 -14.97
N ALA A 92 -25.73 2.23 -13.74
CA ALA A 92 -26.77 2.17 -12.70
C ALA A 92 -27.39 3.53 -12.38
N TYR A 93 -26.66 4.64 -12.56
CA TYR A 93 -27.21 5.99 -12.37
C TYR A 93 -28.29 6.37 -13.37
N LEU A 94 -28.23 5.81 -14.58
CA LEU A 94 -29.27 6.05 -15.60
C LEU A 94 -30.59 5.33 -15.26
N SER A 95 -30.52 4.24 -14.51
CA SER A 95 -31.71 3.48 -14.08
C SER A 95 -32.38 4.06 -12.82
N GLY A 96 -31.80 5.10 -12.18
CA GLY A 96 -32.32 5.71 -10.95
C GLY A 96 -32.17 4.83 -9.70
N ILE A 97 -31.45 3.72 -9.78
CA ILE A 97 -31.17 2.82 -8.65
C ILE A 97 -29.83 3.21 -8.05
N ALA A 98 -29.85 4.11 -7.09
CA ALA A 98 -28.66 4.49 -6.35
C ALA A 98 -28.11 3.30 -5.55
N GLY A 99 -26.80 3.01 -5.71
CA GLY A 99 -26.10 2.00 -4.92
C GLY A 99 -26.12 0.57 -5.48
N ALA A 100 -26.74 0.29 -6.61
CA ALA A 100 -26.57 -0.97 -7.31
C ALA A 100 -25.23 -0.94 -8.07
N GLY A 101 -24.27 -1.79 -7.69
CA GLY A 101 -23.08 -2.05 -8.48
C GLY A 101 -23.50 -2.60 -9.85
N GLU A 102 -22.89 -2.14 -10.92
CA GLU A 102 -23.12 -2.67 -12.24
C GLU A 102 -21.81 -3.09 -12.88
N VAL A 103 -21.72 -4.36 -13.24
CA VAL A 103 -20.57 -4.93 -13.90
C VAL A 103 -20.47 -4.41 -15.31
N VAL A 104 -19.38 -3.76 -15.64
CA VAL A 104 -19.07 -3.25 -16.96
C VAL A 104 -18.04 -4.14 -17.63
N GLY A 105 -18.42 -4.64 -18.80
CA GLY A 105 -17.61 -5.51 -19.66
C GLY A 105 -16.76 -4.76 -20.68
N PRO A 106 -16.52 -5.36 -21.85
CA PRO A 106 -15.66 -4.78 -22.87
C PRO A 106 -16.24 -3.51 -23.49
N PHE A 107 -15.33 -2.76 -24.07
CA PHE A 107 -15.58 -1.49 -24.77
C PHE A 107 -15.31 -1.63 -26.25
N CYS A 108 -15.95 -0.78 -27.05
CA CYS A 108 -15.70 -0.67 -28.49
C CYS A 108 -15.82 0.78 -28.94
N GLU A 109 -14.77 1.33 -29.56
CA GLU A 109 -14.76 2.68 -30.14
C GLU A 109 -15.27 2.67 -31.59
N ASN A 110 -16.11 3.63 -31.95
CA ASN A 110 -16.50 3.83 -33.33
C ASN A 110 -15.59 4.90 -34.02
N LYS A 111 -15.79 5.12 -35.33
CA LYS A 111 -15.00 6.05 -36.11
C LYS A 111 -15.11 7.51 -35.66
N ASP A 112 -16.16 7.86 -34.92
CA ASP A 112 -16.39 9.22 -34.41
C ASP A 112 -15.82 9.40 -33.00
N GLY A 113 -15.10 8.40 -32.45
CA GLY A 113 -14.53 8.41 -31.11
C GLY A 113 -15.53 8.08 -30.00
N ASN A 114 -16.79 7.80 -30.32
CA ASN A 114 -17.79 7.42 -29.34
C ASN A 114 -17.60 5.97 -28.90
N ILE A 115 -17.85 5.71 -27.61
CA ILE A 115 -17.60 4.39 -27.02
C ILE A 115 -18.92 3.64 -26.77
N ARG A 116 -19.00 2.42 -27.24
CA ARG A 116 -20.04 1.46 -26.83
C ARG A 116 -19.52 0.63 -25.68
N ILE A 117 -20.37 0.40 -24.72
CA ILE A 117 -20.01 -0.17 -23.42
C ILE A 117 -21.00 -1.25 -23.10
N CYS A 118 -20.48 -2.43 -22.79
CA CYS A 118 -21.30 -3.52 -22.30
C CYS A 118 -21.46 -3.47 -20.81
N SER A 119 -22.63 -3.83 -20.34
CA SER A 119 -22.87 -4.13 -18.94
C SER A 119 -23.79 -5.33 -18.77
N GLN A 120 -23.97 -5.79 -17.55
CA GLN A 120 -24.95 -6.83 -17.23
C GLN A 120 -26.40 -6.40 -17.51
N SER A 121 -26.67 -5.10 -17.56
CA SER A 121 -28.00 -4.55 -17.83
C SER A 121 -28.24 -4.25 -19.31
N GLY A 122 -27.20 -4.30 -20.17
CA GLY A 122 -27.34 -4.06 -21.59
C GLY A 122 -26.17 -3.32 -22.23
N LEU A 123 -26.46 -2.67 -23.35
CA LEU A 123 -25.51 -1.89 -24.13
C LEU A 123 -25.70 -0.39 -23.86
N TYR A 124 -24.60 0.30 -23.63
CA TYR A 124 -24.57 1.75 -23.38
C TYR A 124 -23.71 2.45 -24.42
N PHE A 125 -23.94 3.74 -24.54
CA PHE A 125 -23.25 4.61 -25.47
C PHE A 125 -22.73 5.85 -24.73
N LEU A 126 -21.42 6.07 -24.76
CA LEU A 126 -20.77 7.26 -24.25
C LEU A 126 -20.39 8.17 -25.42
N ASN A 127 -20.95 9.37 -25.44
CA ASN A 127 -20.61 10.37 -26.43
C ASN A 127 -19.23 10.97 -26.10
N ALA A 128 -18.30 10.96 -27.03
CA ALA A 128 -16.93 11.44 -26.85
C ALA A 128 -16.86 12.95 -26.58
N VAL A 129 -17.78 13.72 -27.13
CA VAL A 129 -17.79 15.20 -27.05
C VAL A 129 -18.54 15.69 -25.84
N THR A 130 -19.81 15.25 -25.66
CA THR A 130 -20.67 15.69 -24.55
C THR A 130 -20.36 14.98 -23.25
N ARG A 131 -19.66 13.84 -23.31
CA ARG A 131 -19.38 12.93 -22.17
C ARG A 131 -20.63 12.39 -21.49
N GLU A 132 -21.76 12.42 -22.19
CA GLU A 132 -23.02 11.87 -21.72
C GLU A 132 -23.06 10.37 -21.98
N LEU A 133 -23.39 9.62 -20.93
CA LEU A 133 -23.67 8.20 -20.99
C LEU A 133 -25.17 8.00 -21.21
N SER A 134 -25.55 7.18 -22.19
CA SER A 134 -26.94 6.84 -22.49
C SER A 134 -27.11 5.35 -22.73
N GLU A 135 -28.30 4.81 -22.46
CA GLU A 135 -28.63 3.43 -22.79
C GLU A 135 -28.85 3.29 -24.31
N TYR A 136 -28.26 2.24 -24.91
CA TYR A 136 -28.44 1.94 -26.33
C TYR A 136 -29.43 0.81 -26.48
N HIS A 137 -30.61 1.09 -27.05
CA HIS A 137 -31.67 0.10 -27.25
C HIS A 137 -31.43 -0.75 -28.48
N ILE A 138 -31.11 -2.04 -28.30
CA ILE A 138 -30.89 -2.98 -29.39
C ILE A 138 -32.28 -3.32 -30.02
N GLY A 139 -32.47 -2.96 -31.31
CA GLY A 139 -33.69 -3.23 -32.04
C GLY A 139 -34.93 -2.42 -31.62
N GLY A 140 -34.73 -1.27 -30.93
CA GLY A 140 -35.85 -0.38 -30.56
C GLY A 140 -36.75 -0.88 -29.42
N VAL A 141 -36.46 -2.02 -28.85
CA VAL A 141 -37.19 -2.59 -27.71
C VAL A 141 -36.46 -2.31 -26.42
N LYS A 142 -37.17 -1.75 -25.43
CA LYS A 142 -36.63 -1.54 -24.07
C LYS A 142 -36.37 -2.93 -23.46
N SER A 143 -35.09 -3.27 -23.38
CA SER A 143 -34.42 -4.29 -22.60
C SER A 143 -34.93 -5.75 -22.66
N GLN A 144 -34.32 -6.53 -23.50
CA GLN A 144 -33.85 -7.83 -23.05
C GLN A 144 -32.46 -7.60 -22.40
N LYS A 145 -32.29 -7.88 -21.11
CA LYS A 145 -31.00 -7.78 -20.42
C LYS A 145 -30.13 -8.94 -20.88
N TYR A 146 -29.05 -8.63 -21.56
CA TYR A 146 -28.07 -9.60 -22.04
C TYR A 146 -26.82 -9.47 -21.20
N ASP A 147 -26.29 -10.56 -20.67
CA ASP A 147 -24.94 -10.59 -20.09
C ASP A 147 -23.93 -10.62 -21.24
N ILE A 148 -23.51 -9.43 -21.67
CA ILE A 148 -22.62 -9.25 -22.82
C ILE A 148 -21.17 -9.42 -22.36
N ARG A 149 -20.45 -10.35 -23.01
CA ARG A 149 -19.07 -10.72 -22.67
C ARG A 149 -18.04 -10.23 -23.65
N SER A 150 -18.44 -9.95 -24.90
CA SER A 150 -17.55 -9.54 -25.97
C SER A 150 -18.24 -8.59 -26.93
N LEU A 151 -17.48 -7.58 -27.41
CA LEU A 151 -17.88 -6.66 -28.47
C LEU A 151 -16.80 -6.55 -29.54
N MET A 152 -17.21 -6.53 -30.78
CA MET A 152 -16.36 -6.22 -31.91
C MET A 152 -17.15 -5.42 -32.96
N LEU A 153 -16.57 -4.32 -33.42
CA LEU A 153 -17.15 -3.51 -34.48
C LEU A 153 -16.51 -3.89 -35.84
N ASP A 154 -17.32 -4.27 -36.80
CA ASP A 154 -16.91 -4.54 -38.17
C ASP A 154 -17.74 -3.71 -39.14
N GLY A 155 -17.20 -2.58 -39.57
CA GLY A 155 -17.93 -1.62 -40.38
C GLY A 155 -19.18 -1.08 -39.69
N ASP A 156 -20.34 -1.36 -40.27
CA ASP A 156 -21.64 -1.01 -39.68
C ASP A 156 -22.23 -2.14 -38.82
N CYS A 157 -21.53 -3.27 -38.67
CA CYS A 157 -22.00 -4.40 -37.93
C CYS A 157 -21.33 -4.49 -36.54
N LEU A 158 -22.12 -4.49 -35.50
CA LEU A 158 -21.68 -4.71 -34.14
C LEU A 158 -21.91 -6.17 -33.77
N TRP A 159 -20.82 -6.91 -33.58
CA TRP A 159 -20.82 -8.29 -33.11
C TRP A 159 -20.87 -8.30 -31.60
N ILE A 160 -21.83 -8.96 -31.01
CA ILE A 160 -22.12 -9.00 -29.58
C ILE A 160 -22.09 -10.45 -29.12
N GLY A 161 -21.07 -10.82 -28.36
CA GLY A 161 -20.96 -12.13 -27.72
C GLY A 161 -21.61 -12.11 -26.35
N THR A 162 -22.44 -13.10 -26.04
CA THR A 162 -23.22 -13.15 -24.79
C THR A 162 -22.87 -14.38 -23.98
N TYR A 163 -23.22 -14.34 -22.70
CA TYR A 163 -23.28 -15.52 -21.84
C TYR A 163 -24.54 -16.32 -22.12
N ALA A 164 -24.39 -17.58 -22.50
CA ALA A 164 -25.45 -18.57 -22.72
C ALA A 164 -26.42 -18.31 -23.89
N GLU A 165 -26.35 -17.17 -24.61
CA GLU A 165 -27.29 -16.88 -25.71
C GLU A 165 -26.62 -16.77 -27.10
N GLY A 166 -25.32 -17.06 -27.21
CA GLY A 166 -24.55 -17.04 -28.46
C GLY A 166 -24.15 -15.66 -28.92
N ILE A 167 -24.20 -15.44 -30.25
CA ILE A 167 -23.77 -14.20 -30.90
C ILE A 167 -24.96 -13.47 -31.47
N ARG A 168 -24.99 -12.15 -31.30
CA ARG A 168 -25.88 -11.24 -32.01
C ARG A 168 -25.05 -10.27 -32.85
N VAL A 169 -25.43 -10.12 -34.10
CA VAL A 169 -24.83 -9.14 -35.02
C VAL A 169 -25.86 -8.08 -35.32
N LEU A 170 -25.66 -6.91 -34.76
CA LEU A 170 -26.52 -5.75 -34.93
C LEU A 170 -25.96 -4.87 -36.07
N ASN A 171 -26.76 -4.68 -37.12
CA ASN A 171 -26.46 -3.67 -38.11
C ASN A 171 -26.89 -2.30 -37.61
N LEU A 172 -25.89 -1.41 -37.35
CA LEU A 172 -26.09 -0.11 -36.73
C LEU A 172 -26.83 0.90 -37.62
N ARG A 173 -26.87 0.65 -38.94
CA ARG A 173 -27.55 1.52 -39.89
C ARG A 173 -29.03 1.13 -40.07
N THR A 174 -29.32 -0.16 -40.16
CA THR A 174 -30.67 -0.66 -40.43
C THR A 174 -31.41 -1.05 -39.13
N GLY A 175 -30.68 -1.24 -38.02
CA GLY A 175 -31.24 -1.80 -36.77
C GLY A 175 -31.55 -3.29 -36.84
N SER A 176 -31.24 -3.99 -37.91
CA SER A 176 -31.52 -5.42 -38.06
C SER A 176 -30.55 -6.23 -37.21
N ILE A 177 -31.05 -7.32 -36.61
CA ILE A 177 -30.29 -8.24 -35.77
C ILE A 177 -30.28 -9.61 -36.42
N LYS A 178 -29.09 -10.22 -36.42
CA LYS A 178 -28.88 -11.61 -36.80
C LYS A 178 -28.34 -12.38 -35.61
N GLU A 179 -28.83 -13.59 -35.38
CA GLU A 179 -28.46 -14.41 -34.22
C GLU A 179 -27.82 -15.72 -34.68
N TYR A 180 -26.76 -16.13 -33.93
CA TYR A 180 -26.08 -17.40 -34.12
C TYR A 180 -25.98 -18.10 -32.77
N THR A 181 -26.47 -19.32 -32.72
CA THR A 181 -26.51 -20.14 -31.51
C THR A 181 -25.84 -21.49 -31.72
N HIS A 182 -25.32 -22.07 -30.66
CA HIS A 182 -24.90 -23.45 -30.64
C HIS A 182 -26.11 -24.38 -30.61
N SER A 183 -26.13 -25.33 -31.50
CA SER A 183 -27.16 -26.40 -31.52
C SER A 183 -26.48 -27.75 -31.53
N ARG A 184 -26.71 -28.53 -30.47
CA ARG A 184 -26.10 -29.85 -30.30
C ARG A 184 -26.47 -30.78 -31.47
N GLY A 185 -25.45 -31.35 -32.13
CA GLY A 185 -25.63 -32.26 -33.28
C GLY A 185 -25.86 -31.57 -34.61
N ILE A 186 -25.91 -30.25 -34.69
CA ILE A 186 -25.94 -29.48 -35.92
C ILE A 186 -24.50 -29.01 -36.22
N PRO A 187 -23.88 -29.47 -37.32
CA PRO A 187 -22.55 -29.03 -37.71
C PRO A 187 -22.54 -27.55 -38.11
N ASN A 188 -21.36 -26.94 -38.07
CA ASN A 188 -21.13 -25.56 -38.53
C ASN A 188 -21.89 -24.49 -37.72
N THR A 189 -22.22 -24.78 -36.47
CA THR A 189 -22.65 -23.77 -35.48
C THR A 189 -21.49 -23.30 -34.63
N ILE A 190 -21.67 -22.25 -33.84
CA ILE A 190 -20.67 -21.83 -32.83
C ILE A 190 -20.41 -22.96 -31.84
N CYS A 191 -19.18 -22.99 -31.23
CA CYS A 191 -18.75 -24.08 -30.36
C CYS A 191 -19.53 -24.13 -29.03
N SER A 192 -20.00 -22.99 -28.53
CA SER A 192 -20.84 -22.85 -27.34
C SER A 192 -21.61 -21.53 -27.40
N ASN A 193 -22.74 -21.46 -26.69
CA ASN A 193 -23.50 -20.22 -26.52
C ASN A 193 -22.89 -19.26 -25.53
N ASP A 194 -21.89 -19.70 -24.77
CA ASP A 194 -21.09 -18.84 -23.91
C ASP A 194 -19.88 -18.31 -24.69
N VAL A 195 -20.02 -17.10 -25.24
CA VAL A 195 -19.04 -16.45 -26.11
C VAL A 195 -18.19 -15.49 -25.31
N LEU A 196 -16.90 -15.80 -25.17
CA LEU A 196 -15.98 -15.08 -24.31
C LEU A 196 -15.23 -13.96 -25.02
N CYS A 197 -14.85 -14.19 -26.29
CA CYS A 197 -14.17 -13.18 -27.12
C CYS A 197 -14.57 -13.31 -28.59
N ILE A 198 -14.55 -12.20 -29.32
CA ILE A 198 -14.70 -12.11 -30.77
C ILE A 198 -13.55 -11.25 -31.28
N TYR A 199 -12.79 -11.77 -32.24
CA TYR A 199 -11.62 -11.11 -32.79
C TYR A 199 -11.64 -11.15 -34.31
N LYS A 200 -11.29 -10.04 -34.94
CA LYS A 200 -11.09 -9.96 -36.38
C LYS A 200 -9.62 -9.76 -36.68
N ASP A 201 -9.05 -10.70 -37.43
CA ASP A 201 -7.65 -10.63 -37.83
C ASP A 201 -7.41 -9.58 -38.96
N ARG A 202 -6.16 -9.36 -39.30
CA ARG A 202 -5.76 -8.40 -40.36
C ARG A 202 -6.20 -8.82 -41.76
N LYS A 203 -6.50 -10.12 -41.96
CA LYS A 203 -7.06 -10.64 -43.21
C LYS A 203 -8.57 -10.44 -43.29
N GLY A 204 -9.21 -10.02 -42.21
CA GLY A 204 -10.64 -9.87 -42.09
C GLY A 204 -11.37 -11.13 -41.66
N GLU A 205 -10.66 -12.18 -41.28
CA GLU A 205 -11.28 -13.40 -40.75
C GLU A 205 -11.74 -13.16 -39.30
N ILE A 206 -12.93 -13.65 -38.96
CA ILE A 206 -13.52 -13.48 -37.64
C ILE A 206 -13.39 -14.78 -36.86
N PHE A 207 -12.73 -14.71 -35.70
CA PHE A 207 -12.56 -15.78 -34.75
C PHE A 207 -13.42 -15.57 -33.53
N VAL A 208 -14.01 -16.64 -33.02
CA VAL A 208 -14.91 -16.63 -31.87
C VAL A 208 -14.39 -17.61 -30.82
N GLY A 209 -13.95 -17.08 -29.72
CA GLY A 209 -13.57 -17.86 -28.54
C GLY A 209 -14.79 -18.09 -27.64
N THR A 210 -15.02 -19.34 -27.28
CA THR A 210 -16.13 -19.75 -26.45
C THR A 210 -15.63 -20.55 -25.24
N SER A 211 -16.53 -20.87 -24.31
CA SER A 211 -16.22 -21.75 -23.18
C SER A 211 -15.85 -23.19 -23.60
N TRP A 212 -16.16 -23.60 -24.84
CA TRP A 212 -15.95 -24.97 -25.32
C TRP A 212 -15.15 -25.09 -26.62
N GLY A 213 -14.44 -24.05 -27.03
CA GLY A 213 -13.57 -24.10 -28.20
C GLY A 213 -13.47 -22.77 -28.95
N LEU A 214 -12.72 -22.86 -30.04
CA LEU A 214 -12.50 -21.78 -31.00
C LEU A 214 -13.21 -22.07 -32.31
N CYS A 215 -13.93 -21.10 -32.83
CA CYS A 215 -14.59 -21.17 -34.11
C CYS A 215 -14.13 -20.03 -35.02
N ARG A 216 -14.14 -20.24 -36.32
CA ARG A 216 -13.95 -19.23 -37.35
C ARG A 216 -15.27 -19.05 -38.14
N TYR A 217 -15.68 -17.81 -38.33
CA TYR A 217 -16.82 -17.47 -39.14
C TYR A 217 -16.51 -17.66 -40.65
N ASN A 218 -17.39 -18.30 -41.35
CA ASN A 218 -17.35 -18.45 -42.80
C ASN A 218 -18.39 -17.54 -43.44
N PRO A 219 -17.99 -16.40 -44.04
CA PRO A 219 -18.93 -15.44 -44.62
C PRO A 219 -19.69 -15.97 -45.85
N ASP A 220 -19.06 -16.88 -46.64
CA ASP A 220 -19.69 -17.42 -47.87
C ASP A 220 -20.85 -18.33 -47.55
N ALA A 221 -20.71 -19.17 -46.53
CA ALA A 221 -21.75 -20.10 -46.08
C ALA A 221 -22.58 -19.57 -44.91
N ASP A 222 -22.21 -18.40 -44.39
CA ASP A 222 -22.85 -17.74 -43.26
C ASP A 222 -22.99 -18.65 -42.02
N ASN A 223 -21.92 -19.32 -41.68
CA ASN A 223 -21.85 -20.31 -40.60
C ASN A 223 -20.48 -20.29 -39.89
N PHE A 224 -20.26 -21.22 -38.95
CA PHE A 224 -19.03 -21.29 -38.18
C PHE A 224 -18.33 -22.64 -38.38
N MET A 225 -17.00 -22.56 -38.51
CA MET A 225 -16.15 -23.76 -38.59
C MET A 225 -15.38 -23.91 -37.27
N THR A 226 -15.52 -25.04 -36.60
CA THR A 226 -14.77 -25.36 -35.40
C THR A 226 -13.29 -25.59 -35.73
N ILE A 227 -12.42 -24.95 -35.00
CA ILE A 227 -10.95 -25.16 -35.09
C ILE A 227 -10.56 -26.27 -34.11
N THR A 228 -10.29 -27.44 -34.67
CA THR A 228 -9.99 -28.65 -33.87
C THR A 228 -8.54 -28.73 -33.40
N SER A 229 -7.66 -27.92 -33.96
CA SER A 229 -6.20 -27.93 -33.65
C SER A 229 -5.85 -27.57 -32.20
N ILE A 230 -6.73 -26.86 -31.51
CA ILE A 230 -6.55 -26.54 -30.10
C ILE A 230 -7.16 -27.59 -29.15
N GLY A 231 -7.83 -28.62 -29.69
CA GLY A 231 -8.60 -29.62 -28.92
C GLY A 231 -10.04 -29.19 -28.65
N SER A 232 -10.79 -30.10 -28.02
CA SER A 232 -12.18 -29.87 -27.62
C SER A 232 -12.25 -29.49 -26.12
N MET A 233 -13.29 -28.76 -25.73
CA MET A 233 -13.58 -28.34 -24.35
C MET A 233 -12.51 -27.37 -23.75
N ILE A 234 -11.82 -26.64 -24.60
CA ILE A 234 -10.86 -25.60 -24.16
C ILE A 234 -11.58 -24.27 -24.17
N SER A 235 -11.61 -23.61 -23.02
CA SER A 235 -12.21 -22.29 -22.88
C SER A 235 -11.23 -21.22 -23.39
N VAL A 236 -11.61 -20.58 -24.50
CA VAL A 236 -10.82 -19.54 -25.17
C VAL A 236 -11.26 -18.18 -24.67
N GLY A 237 -10.41 -17.54 -23.90
CA GLY A 237 -10.71 -16.28 -23.23
C GLY A 237 -10.35 -15.04 -24.03
N ASP A 238 -9.21 -15.03 -24.70
CA ASP A 238 -8.72 -13.87 -25.43
C ASP A 238 -8.00 -14.29 -26.70
N ILE A 239 -8.02 -13.43 -27.73
CA ILE A 239 -7.38 -13.67 -29.03
C ILE A 239 -6.72 -12.36 -29.49
N TYR A 240 -5.48 -12.46 -29.93
CA TYR A 240 -4.72 -11.30 -30.43
C TYR A 240 -3.77 -11.73 -31.57
N GLU A 241 -3.71 -10.95 -32.65
CA GLU A 241 -2.76 -11.15 -33.73
C GLU A 241 -1.57 -10.22 -33.60
N ASP A 242 -0.32 -10.78 -33.47
CA ASP A 242 0.90 -10.02 -33.35
C ASP A 242 1.37 -9.42 -34.69
N MET A 243 2.40 -8.59 -34.65
CA MET A 243 2.97 -7.97 -35.85
C MET A 243 3.60 -9.00 -36.82
N TYR A 244 3.86 -10.23 -36.35
CA TYR A 244 4.45 -11.32 -37.15
C TYR A 244 3.43 -12.28 -37.73
N ASN A 245 2.13 -11.92 -37.69
CA ASN A 245 0.98 -12.74 -38.13
C ASN A 245 0.79 -14.04 -37.33
N ASN A 246 1.19 -14.05 -36.07
CA ASN A 246 0.81 -15.13 -35.17
C ASN A 246 -0.46 -14.72 -34.42
N LEU A 247 -1.49 -15.54 -34.53
CA LEU A 247 -2.71 -15.42 -33.75
C LEU A 247 -2.49 -16.13 -32.42
N TRP A 248 -2.43 -15.37 -31.34
CA TRP A 248 -2.27 -15.86 -29.99
C TRP A 248 -3.64 -16.10 -29.37
N ILE A 249 -3.87 -17.31 -28.87
CA ILE A 249 -5.15 -17.76 -28.32
C ILE A 249 -4.93 -18.09 -26.85
N ALA A 250 -5.39 -17.22 -25.97
CA ALA A 250 -5.33 -17.39 -24.52
C ALA A 250 -6.45 -18.29 -24.03
N THR A 251 -6.12 -19.24 -23.18
CA THR A 251 -7.09 -20.15 -22.60
C THR A 251 -7.15 -20.05 -21.08
N THR A 252 -8.30 -20.38 -20.50
CA THR A 252 -8.48 -20.31 -19.05
C THR A 252 -7.91 -21.50 -18.28
N ASN A 253 -7.46 -22.56 -18.98
CA ASN A 253 -7.04 -23.81 -18.35
C ASN A 253 -5.95 -24.61 -19.10
N SER A 254 -5.51 -24.14 -20.28
CA SER A 254 -4.59 -24.89 -21.14
C SER A 254 -3.42 -24.04 -21.65
N GLY A 255 -3.10 -22.94 -20.98
CA GLY A 255 -2.04 -22.04 -21.39
C GLY A 255 -2.40 -21.22 -22.62
N VAL A 256 -1.47 -21.14 -23.58
CA VAL A 256 -1.61 -20.30 -24.77
C VAL A 256 -1.27 -21.11 -26.03
N PHE A 257 -2.06 -20.93 -27.08
CA PHE A 257 -1.74 -21.42 -28.42
C PHE A 257 -1.31 -20.26 -29.31
N SER A 258 -0.40 -20.52 -30.23
CA SER A 258 -0.01 -19.60 -31.28
C SER A 258 -0.24 -20.26 -32.64
N TYR A 259 -0.95 -19.56 -33.54
CA TYR A 259 -1.22 -19.98 -34.89
C TYR A 259 -0.66 -18.97 -35.89
N ASN A 260 0.33 -19.33 -36.65
CA ASN A 260 0.85 -18.44 -37.68
C ASN A 260 -0.07 -18.47 -38.92
N THR A 261 -0.75 -17.35 -39.19
CA THR A 261 -1.77 -17.24 -40.24
C THR A 261 -1.22 -17.34 -41.66
N LEU A 262 0.12 -17.21 -41.86
CA LEU A 262 0.78 -17.34 -43.17
C LEU A 262 1.25 -18.77 -43.43
N SER A 263 1.90 -19.39 -42.46
CA SER A 263 2.46 -20.76 -42.59
C SER A 263 1.48 -21.87 -42.22
N GLY A 264 0.41 -21.51 -41.48
CA GLY A 264 -0.54 -22.49 -40.95
C GLY A 264 -0.01 -23.31 -39.77
N HIS A 265 1.12 -22.90 -39.20
CA HIS A 265 1.80 -23.67 -38.13
C HIS A 265 1.20 -23.33 -36.76
N TRP A 266 1.00 -24.39 -35.95
CA TRP A 266 0.49 -24.28 -34.57
C TRP A 266 1.58 -24.58 -33.57
N LYS A 267 1.60 -23.79 -32.46
CA LYS A 267 2.39 -24.06 -31.26
C LYS A 267 1.49 -24.01 -30.03
N HIS A 268 1.89 -24.77 -29.00
CA HIS A 268 1.17 -24.81 -27.74
C HIS A 268 2.15 -24.63 -26.58
N PHE A 269 1.89 -23.67 -25.73
CA PHE A 269 2.71 -23.31 -24.57
C PHE A 269 1.90 -23.51 -23.30
N GLN A 270 2.43 -24.31 -22.39
CA GLN A 270 1.81 -24.62 -21.10
C GLN A 270 2.77 -24.32 -19.95
N HIS A 271 2.20 -24.08 -18.79
CA HIS A 271 2.98 -23.92 -17.56
C HIS A 271 3.49 -25.28 -17.08
N GLU A 272 4.80 -25.36 -16.88
CA GLU A 272 5.49 -26.48 -16.24
C GLU A 272 6.12 -26.01 -14.94
N ARG A 273 5.75 -26.64 -13.82
CA ARG A 273 6.07 -26.17 -12.46
C ARG A 273 7.57 -26.06 -12.18
N GLU A 274 8.38 -26.92 -12.79
CA GLU A 274 9.83 -26.99 -12.58
C GLU A 274 10.63 -26.20 -13.63
N ASP A 275 9.95 -25.61 -14.63
CA ASP A 275 10.59 -24.87 -15.71
C ASP A 275 10.17 -23.40 -15.69
N SER A 276 11.07 -22.53 -15.24
CA SER A 276 10.86 -21.08 -15.18
C SER A 276 10.81 -20.37 -16.54
N THR A 277 11.11 -21.10 -17.63
CA THR A 277 11.05 -20.56 -18.99
C THR A 277 9.69 -20.74 -19.64
N THR A 278 8.78 -21.45 -18.98
CA THR A 278 7.41 -21.65 -19.45
C THR A 278 6.49 -20.52 -18.99
N ILE A 279 5.29 -20.43 -19.56
CA ILE A 279 4.28 -19.44 -19.14
C ILE A 279 3.96 -19.59 -17.66
N THR A 280 3.74 -18.47 -16.97
CA THR A 280 3.60 -18.43 -15.50
C THR A 280 2.34 -19.09 -14.94
N SER A 281 1.32 -19.32 -15.78
CA SER A 281 0.07 -20.04 -15.43
C SER A 281 -0.63 -20.58 -16.67
N ASN A 282 -1.33 -21.72 -16.54
CA ASN A 282 -2.20 -22.25 -17.60
C ASN A 282 -3.53 -21.47 -17.72
N SER A 283 -3.85 -20.59 -16.78
CA SER A 283 -5.01 -19.72 -16.83
C SER A 283 -4.60 -18.33 -17.33
N VAL A 284 -4.67 -18.11 -18.64
CA VAL A 284 -4.31 -16.87 -19.31
C VAL A 284 -5.56 -16.04 -19.54
N ILE A 285 -5.59 -14.81 -19.03
CA ILE A 285 -6.76 -13.94 -19.08
C ILE A 285 -6.69 -13.00 -20.27
N THR A 286 -5.54 -12.40 -20.53
CA THR A 286 -5.37 -11.37 -21.57
C THR A 286 -4.04 -11.50 -22.27
N VAL A 287 -4.01 -11.14 -23.56
CA VAL A 287 -2.83 -11.07 -24.43
C VAL A 287 -2.69 -9.64 -24.92
N PHE A 288 -1.47 -9.13 -24.92
CA PHE A 288 -1.19 -7.76 -25.29
C PHE A 288 0.16 -7.67 -26.03
N GLU A 289 0.23 -6.91 -27.12
CA GLU A 289 1.47 -6.57 -27.80
C GLU A 289 1.83 -5.12 -27.49
N ASP A 290 3.06 -4.91 -26.98
CA ASP A 290 3.51 -3.54 -26.71
C ASP A 290 3.98 -2.82 -27.97
N ASN A 291 4.28 -1.53 -27.87
CA ASN A 291 4.74 -0.70 -29.00
C ASN A 291 6.11 -1.08 -29.57
N LYS A 292 6.80 -2.07 -28.97
CA LYS A 292 8.06 -2.66 -29.44
C LYS A 292 7.87 -4.02 -30.08
N GLY A 293 6.63 -4.53 -30.13
CA GLY A 293 6.31 -5.85 -30.64
C GLY A 293 6.59 -7.00 -29.68
N VAL A 294 6.73 -6.72 -28.39
CA VAL A 294 6.86 -7.76 -27.35
C VAL A 294 5.49 -8.22 -26.91
N MET A 295 5.27 -9.53 -26.93
CA MET A 295 4.04 -10.15 -26.45
C MET A 295 4.02 -10.28 -24.94
N TRP A 296 2.94 -9.84 -24.31
CA TRP A 296 2.70 -9.89 -22.88
C TRP A 296 1.45 -10.68 -22.56
N PHE A 297 1.50 -11.45 -21.47
CA PHE A 297 0.42 -12.32 -21.05
C PHE A 297 0.04 -12.02 -19.60
N GLY A 298 -1.20 -11.63 -19.40
CA GLY A 298 -1.78 -11.47 -18.08
C GLY A 298 -2.49 -12.74 -17.65
N THR A 299 -2.14 -13.25 -16.47
CA THR A 299 -2.61 -14.56 -16.00
C THR A 299 -3.44 -14.47 -14.72
N ASN A 300 -4.14 -15.53 -14.41
CA ASN A 300 -4.82 -15.72 -13.14
C ASN A 300 -3.88 -16.48 -12.18
N GLY A 301 -3.27 -15.72 -11.28
CA GLY A 301 -2.41 -16.25 -10.22
C GLY A 301 -0.92 -16.36 -10.56
N GLY A 302 -0.52 -16.28 -11.84
CA GLY A 302 0.88 -16.27 -12.27
C GLY A 302 1.44 -14.86 -12.53
N GLY A 303 0.61 -13.80 -12.43
CA GLY A 303 1.02 -12.43 -12.70
C GLY A 303 1.16 -12.12 -14.18
N LEU A 304 2.18 -11.33 -14.52
CA LEU A 304 2.49 -10.86 -15.86
C LEU A 304 3.77 -11.54 -16.38
N CYS A 305 3.78 -12.00 -17.62
CA CYS A 305 4.98 -12.47 -18.30
C CYS A 305 5.04 -11.99 -19.75
N SER A 306 6.26 -11.89 -20.29
CA SER A 306 6.52 -11.59 -21.69
C SER A 306 7.07 -12.81 -22.43
N PHE A 307 6.93 -12.83 -23.74
CA PHE A 307 7.45 -13.89 -24.61
C PHE A 307 8.65 -13.42 -25.40
N ASP A 308 9.74 -14.17 -25.35
CA ASP A 308 10.91 -13.96 -26.21
C ASP A 308 10.83 -14.87 -27.44
N PRO A 309 10.61 -14.32 -28.65
CA PRO A 309 10.48 -15.13 -29.87
C PRO A 309 11.79 -15.84 -30.32
N LYS A 310 12.94 -15.41 -29.80
CA LYS A 310 14.24 -16.03 -30.17
C LYS A 310 14.49 -17.30 -29.43
N THR A 311 14.15 -17.33 -28.15
CA THR A 311 14.36 -18.50 -27.27
C THR A 311 13.09 -19.32 -27.11
N GLU A 312 11.94 -18.81 -27.57
CA GLU A 312 10.60 -19.34 -27.33
C GLU A 312 10.26 -19.49 -25.85
N ALA A 313 10.89 -18.69 -25.01
CA ALA A 313 10.74 -18.70 -23.55
C ALA A 313 9.83 -17.57 -23.07
N PHE A 314 9.14 -17.83 -21.97
CA PHE A 314 8.42 -16.81 -21.22
C PHE A 314 9.31 -16.26 -20.11
N ILE A 315 9.25 -14.97 -19.92
CA ILE A 315 10.01 -14.24 -18.91
C ILE A 315 9.01 -13.64 -17.93
N GLU A 316 9.02 -14.13 -16.68
CA GLU A 316 8.18 -13.56 -15.63
C GLU A 316 8.56 -12.09 -15.39
N PHE A 317 7.56 -11.22 -15.36
CA PHE A 317 7.74 -9.86 -14.89
C PHE A 317 7.82 -9.90 -13.38
N ASP A 318 8.92 -9.37 -12.84
CA ASP A 318 9.35 -9.50 -11.44
C ASP A 318 8.22 -9.47 -10.41
N SER A 319 8.36 -10.31 -9.40
CA SER A 319 7.37 -10.68 -8.37
C SER A 319 6.91 -9.55 -7.44
N ALA A 320 7.33 -8.30 -7.68
CA ALA A 320 6.97 -7.15 -6.86
C ALA A 320 5.51 -6.66 -7.04
N LEU A 321 4.79 -7.16 -8.06
CA LEU A 321 3.37 -6.83 -8.20
C LEU A 321 2.60 -7.43 -7.01
N PRO A 322 1.88 -6.60 -6.23
CA PRO A 322 1.16 -7.07 -5.04
C PRO A 322 -0.02 -7.98 -5.35
N ASN A 323 -0.36 -8.10 -6.63
CA ASN A 323 -1.41 -8.97 -7.12
C ASN A 323 -0.97 -9.73 -8.35
N LYS A 324 -1.20 -11.04 -8.35
CA LYS A 324 -0.86 -11.95 -9.45
C LYS A 324 -2.05 -12.27 -10.38
N VAL A 325 -3.17 -11.57 -10.24
CA VAL A 325 -4.32 -11.68 -11.15
C VAL A 325 -4.35 -10.45 -12.05
N ILE A 326 -4.10 -10.62 -13.34
CA ILE A 326 -4.05 -9.56 -14.34
C ILE A 326 -5.24 -9.69 -15.28
N TYR A 327 -6.12 -8.70 -15.26
CA TYR A 327 -7.36 -8.73 -16.04
C TYR A 327 -7.25 -8.09 -17.42
N SER A 328 -6.54 -6.97 -17.53
CA SER A 328 -6.26 -6.31 -18.82
C SER A 328 -5.01 -5.44 -18.74
N ILE A 329 -4.41 -5.17 -19.88
CA ILE A 329 -3.17 -4.42 -20.04
C ILE A 329 -3.39 -3.39 -21.15
N GLU A 330 -3.08 -2.13 -20.87
CA GLU A 330 -3.03 -1.06 -21.85
C GLU A 330 -1.70 -0.32 -21.75
N GLN A 331 -1.19 0.18 -22.87
CA GLN A 331 0.05 0.95 -22.90
C GLN A 331 -0.24 2.42 -23.22
N ASP A 332 0.28 3.33 -22.39
CA ASP A 332 0.19 4.76 -22.66
C ASP A 332 1.20 5.25 -23.72
N GLN A 333 1.21 6.54 -23.99
CA GLN A 333 2.10 7.13 -25.00
C GLN A 333 3.57 7.17 -24.54
N THR A 334 3.82 7.13 -23.24
CA THR A 334 5.17 7.10 -22.66
C THR A 334 5.78 5.70 -22.64
N GLY A 335 4.97 4.69 -22.93
CA GLY A 335 5.36 3.28 -22.91
C GLY A 335 5.13 2.59 -21.58
N ASP A 336 4.54 3.27 -20.60
CA ASP A 336 4.16 2.65 -19.32
C ASP A 336 2.88 1.80 -19.48
N PHE A 337 2.83 0.70 -18.75
CA PHE A 337 1.66 -0.17 -18.72
C PHE A 337 0.69 0.24 -17.63
N TRP A 338 -0.58 0.19 -17.96
CA TRP A 338 -1.71 0.32 -17.06
C TRP A 338 -2.42 -1.02 -17.00
N ILE A 339 -2.40 -1.63 -15.83
CA ILE A 339 -2.81 -3.02 -15.63
C ILE A 339 -3.94 -3.05 -14.62
N SER A 340 -5.08 -3.61 -15.02
CA SER A 340 -6.21 -3.82 -14.10
C SER A 340 -6.14 -5.18 -13.42
N SER A 341 -6.63 -5.23 -12.18
CA SER A 341 -6.59 -6.41 -11.32
C SER A 341 -7.80 -6.47 -10.38
N ASN A 342 -7.81 -7.40 -9.43
CA ASN A 342 -8.74 -7.40 -8.29
C ASN A 342 -8.27 -6.54 -7.10
N ALA A 343 -7.16 -5.81 -7.24
CA ALA A 343 -6.61 -4.89 -6.24
C ALA A 343 -6.42 -3.47 -6.79
N GLY A 344 -7.18 -3.08 -7.82
CA GLY A 344 -7.07 -1.77 -8.46
C GLY A 344 -6.33 -1.80 -9.79
N ILE A 345 -5.82 -0.62 -10.19
CA ILE A 345 -5.02 -0.43 -11.39
C ILE A 345 -3.57 -0.20 -10.99
N PHE A 346 -2.65 -0.87 -11.70
CA PHE A 346 -1.21 -0.65 -11.54
C PHE A 346 -0.66 0.09 -12.76
N LYS A 347 0.10 1.15 -12.52
CA LYS A 347 0.98 1.75 -13.53
C LYS A 347 2.38 1.22 -13.32
N ILE A 348 2.98 0.63 -14.34
CA ILE A 348 4.33 0.06 -14.29
C ILE A 348 5.13 0.46 -15.54
N ASN A 349 6.42 0.64 -15.37
CA ASN A 349 7.33 0.77 -16.51
C ASN A 349 7.92 -0.62 -16.82
N PRO A 350 7.64 -1.19 -18.00
CA PRO A 350 8.05 -2.55 -18.33
C PRO A 350 9.58 -2.72 -18.47
N ILE A 351 10.32 -1.61 -18.64
CA ILE A 351 11.78 -1.61 -18.85
C ILE A 351 12.51 -1.48 -17.51
N SER A 352 12.16 -0.46 -16.72
CA SER A 352 12.89 -0.13 -15.50
C SER A 352 12.59 -1.09 -14.35
N LYS A 353 11.41 -1.74 -14.37
CA LYS A 353 10.92 -2.68 -13.35
C LYS A 353 11.00 -2.16 -11.90
N ALA A 354 11.48 -0.93 -11.71
CA ALA A 354 11.92 -0.43 -10.41
C ALA A 354 10.79 0.04 -9.51
N HIS A 355 9.69 0.53 -10.08
CA HIS A 355 8.59 1.09 -9.31
C HIS A 355 7.27 0.83 -10.02
N PHE A 356 6.29 0.40 -9.24
CA PHE A 356 4.89 0.40 -9.66
C PHE A 356 4.12 1.42 -8.82
N ARG A 357 3.09 2.00 -9.43
CA ARG A 357 2.12 2.82 -8.73
C ARG A 357 0.77 2.12 -8.76
N GLN A 358 0.20 1.90 -7.59
CA GLN A 358 -1.12 1.31 -7.44
C GLN A 358 -2.15 2.41 -7.25
N PHE A 359 -3.27 2.30 -7.94
CA PHE A 359 -4.46 3.13 -7.78
C PHE A 359 -5.60 2.28 -7.26
N THR A 360 -6.36 2.83 -6.34
CA THR A 360 -7.45 2.16 -5.64
C THR A 360 -8.72 3.02 -5.64
N ILE A 361 -9.76 2.58 -4.98
CA ILE A 361 -10.97 3.37 -4.78
C ILE A 361 -10.69 4.73 -4.14
N ASN A 362 -9.66 4.82 -3.29
CA ASN A 362 -9.24 6.07 -2.65
C ASN A 362 -8.69 7.09 -3.65
N ASP A 363 -8.17 6.63 -4.79
CA ASP A 363 -7.69 7.48 -5.87
C ASP A 363 -8.80 7.89 -6.86
N GLY A 364 -10.06 7.46 -6.63
CA GLY A 364 -11.22 7.78 -7.46
C GLY A 364 -11.63 6.68 -8.44
N LEU A 365 -11.10 5.46 -8.30
CA LEU A 365 -11.55 4.33 -9.10
C LEU A 365 -12.99 3.90 -8.72
N GLN A 366 -13.67 3.21 -9.64
CA GLN A 366 -15.02 2.64 -9.44
C GLN A 366 -15.06 1.62 -8.29
N GLY A 367 -13.92 1.03 -7.99
CA GLY A 367 -13.70 -0.01 -6.99
C GLY A 367 -12.31 -0.61 -7.17
N ASN A 368 -11.92 -1.53 -6.30
CA ASN A 368 -10.63 -2.21 -6.44
C ASN A 368 -10.71 -3.42 -7.38
N GLN A 369 -11.91 -3.97 -7.61
CA GLN A 369 -12.09 -5.12 -8.50
C GLN A 369 -12.51 -4.67 -9.89
N PHE A 370 -11.70 -5.04 -10.87
CA PHE A 370 -11.94 -4.83 -12.29
C PHE A 370 -12.44 -6.12 -12.97
N MET A 371 -12.82 -6.02 -14.24
CA MET A 371 -13.29 -7.16 -15.03
C MET A 371 -12.25 -7.57 -16.06
N ALA A 372 -12.17 -8.87 -16.30
CA ALA A 372 -11.27 -9.45 -17.30
C ALA A 372 -11.56 -8.87 -18.69
N ARG A 373 -10.52 -8.46 -19.40
CA ARG A 373 -10.57 -7.90 -20.77
C ARG A 373 -11.49 -6.69 -20.92
N SER A 374 -11.76 -6.01 -19.83
CA SER A 374 -12.57 -4.79 -19.80
C SER A 374 -11.68 -3.56 -19.80
N SER A 375 -10.96 -3.37 -20.88
CA SER A 375 -10.17 -2.16 -21.13
C SER A 375 -10.26 -1.72 -22.58
N LEU A 376 -9.94 -0.47 -22.84
CA LEU A 376 -9.80 0.11 -24.16
C LEU A 376 -8.89 1.33 -24.10
N LYS A 377 -7.95 1.41 -25.01
CA LYS A 377 -7.24 2.66 -25.35
C LYS A 377 -7.91 3.29 -26.55
N SER A 378 -8.52 4.45 -26.34
CA SER A 378 -9.16 5.18 -27.44
C SER A 378 -8.15 5.78 -28.42
N SER A 379 -8.63 6.14 -29.60
CA SER A 379 -7.86 6.85 -30.63
C SER A 379 -7.29 8.20 -30.13
N GLU A 380 -7.94 8.82 -29.12
CA GLU A 380 -7.45 10.02 -28.44
C GLU A 380 -6.42 9.73 -27.31
N GLY A 381 -6.07 8.48 -27.08
CA GLY A 381 -5.14 8.07 -26.02
C GLY A 381 -5.76 7.99 -24.62
N LYS A 382 -7.08 8.16 -24.47
CA LYS A 382 -7.78 7.92 -23.20
C LYS A 382 -7.86 6.44 -22.92
N LEU A 383 -7.68 6.07 -21.66
CA LEU A 383 -7.82 4.69 -21.17
C LEU A 383 -9.17 4.51 -20.47
N TYR A 384 -9.80 3.39 -20.78
CA TYR A 384 -11.08 2.95 -20.21
C TYR A 384 -10.84 1.63 -19.47
N PHE A 385 -11.35 1.51 -18.26
CA PHE A 385 -11.27 0.27 -17.48
C PHE A 385 -12.60 0.01 -16.78
N GLY A 386 -13.21 -1.14 -17.08
CA GLY A 386 -14.47 -1.57 -16.51
C GLY A 386 -14.29 -2.48 -15.30
N GLY A 387 -15.22 -2.38 -14.38
CA GLY A 387 -15.22 -3.14 -13.13
C GLY A 387 -16.62 -3.49 -12.66
N ILE A 388 -16.72 -3.89 -11.39
CA ILE A 388 -17.98 -4.40 -10.81
C ILE A 388 -18.98 -3.30 -10.45
N ASN A 389 -18.55 -2.03 -10.40
CA ASN A 389 -19.39 -0.89 -10.01
C ASN A 389 -19.46 0.20 -11.11
N GLY A 390 -19.18 -0.15 -12.36
CA GLY A 390 -19.07 0.80 -13.45
C GLY A 390 -17.69 0.81 -14.08
N PHE A 391 -17.28 1.95 -14.64
CA PHE A 391 -15.97 2.08 -15.31
C PHE A 391 -15.31 3.42 -15.03
N ASN A 392 -14.00 3.44 -15.19
CA ASN A 392 -13.19 4.64 -15.13
C ASN A 392 -12.66 5.01 -16.52
N VAL A 393 -12.58 6.32 -16.77
CA VAL A 393 -11.94 6.91 -17.94
C VAL A 393 -10.90 7.89 -17.48
N PHE A 394 -9.73 7.85 -18.09
CA PHE A 394 -8.68 8.79 -17.74
C PHE A 394 -7.67 8.99 -18.86
N GLN A 395 -6.94 10.06 -18.76
CA GLN A 395 -5.86 10.40 -19.66
C GLN A 395 -4.53 10.24 -18.92
N PRO A 396 -3.68 9.27 -19.31
CA PRO A 396 -2.43 8.97 -18.62
C PRO A 396 -1.51 10.17 -18.37
N GLU A 397 -1.49 11.11 -19.33
CA GLU A 397 -0.65 12.31 -19.28
C GLU A 397 -1.04 13.29 -18.15
N ARG A 398 -2.24 13.15 -17.58
CA ARG A 398 -2.72 13.97 -16.46
C ARG A 398 -2.20 13.48 -15.10
N PHE A 399 -1.54 12.32 -15.07
CA PHE A 399 -0.98 11.78 -13.83
C PHE A 399 0.39 12.40 -13.57
N VAL A 400 0.38 13.51 -12.87
CA VAL A 400 1.58 14.15 -12.35
C VAL A 400 1.74 13.69 -10.89
N ASP A 401 2.96 13.36 -10.49
CA ASP A 401 3.25 12.98 -9.12
C ASP A 401 2.94 14.11 -8.15
N ASN A 402 2.51 13.77 -6.95
CA ASN A 402 2.29 14.72 -5.88
C ASN A 402 3.63 15.33 -5.45
N SER A 403 3.89 16.56 -5.89
CA SER A 403 5.11 17.29 -5.55
C SER A 403 5.10 17.93 -4.16
N TYR A 404 4.00 17.78 -3.41
CA TYR A 404 3.90 18.33 -2.07
C TYR A 404 4.85 17.62 -1.11
N ILE A 405 5.66 18.42 -0.42
CA ILE A 405 6.58 17.93 0.61
C ILE A 405 5.92 18.13 1.97
N PRO A 406 5.49 17.07 2.66
CA PRO A 406 4.73 17.20 3.89
C PRO A 406 5.62 17.62 5.06
N PRO A 407 5.19 18.58 5.89
CA PRO A 407 5.82 18.80 7.19
C PRO A 407 5.54 17.61 8.11
N VAL A 408 6.53 17.24 8.92
CA VAL A 408 6.43 16.15 9.88
C VAL A 408 6.36 16.72 11.29
N TYR A 409 5.46 16.20 12.10
CA TYR A 409 5.31 16.60 13.49
C TYR A 409 5.31 15.40 14.43
N VAL A 410 5.94 15.54 15.58
CA VAL A 410 5.77 14.64 16.70
C VAL A 410 4.41 14.96 17.34
N THR A 411 3.52 13.98 17.38
CA THR A 411 2.13 14.19 17.83
C THR A 411 1.89 13.75 19.25
N ASP A 412 2.59 12.70 19.69
CA ASP A 412 2.35 12.08 20.99
C ASP A 412 3.61 11.35 21.49
N ILE A 413 3.72 11.24 22.82
CA ILE A 413 4.71 10.40 23.49
C ILE A 413 3.96 9.55 24.51
N ARG A 414 4.08 8.24 24.38
CA ARG A 414 3.49 7.26 25.29
C ARG A 414 4.57 6.62 26.12
N LEU A 415 4.37 6.59 27.42
CA LEU A 415 5.21 5.87 28.36
C LEU A 415 4.68 4.45 28.52
N SER A 416 5.55 3.45 28.51
CA SER A 416 5.15 2.03 28.48
C SER A 416 4.30 1.58 29.70
N TYR A 417 4.33 2.33 30.78
CA TYR A 417 3.65 2.00 32.03
C TYR A 417 2.52 2.95 32.41
N LEU A 418 2.23 3.98 31.59
CA LEU A 418 1.22 4.99 31.87
C LEU A 418 0.30 5.14 30.67
N ASN A 419 -1.00 4.92 30.90
CA ASN A 419 -2.03 5.03 29.88
C ASN A 419 -2.80 6.37 29.91
N ASP A 420 -2.60 7.19 30.95
CA ASP A 420 -3.29 8.47 31.09
C ASP A 420 -2.48 9.61 30.45
N GLU A 421 -3.02 10.19 29.38
CA GLU A 421 -2.41 11.33 28.67
C GLU A 421 -2.18 12.56 29.56
N GLN A 422 -3.05 12.81 30.53
CA GLN A 422 -2.91 13.99 31.43
C GLN A 422 -1.75 13.79 32.39
N GLU A 423 -1.55 12.56 32.84
CA GLU A 423 -0.46 12.19 33.73
C GLU A 423 0.87 12.22 32.97
N VAL A 424 0.90 11.76 31.72
CA VAL A 424 2.07 11.86 30.83
C VAL A 424 2.45 13.33 30.58
N LYS A 425 1.48 14.19 30.24
CA LYS A 425 1.75 15.63 30.02
C LYS A 425 2.31 16.31 31.29
N LYS A 426 1.81 15.94 32.45
CA LYS A 426 2.31 16.45 33.75
C LYS A 426 3.73 15.97 34.05
N LEU A 427 4.01 14.69 33.78
CA LEU A 427 5.34 14.10 33.95
C LEU A 427 6.38 14.70 32.99
N LEU A 428 5.99 14.97 31.74
CA LEU A 428 6.85 15.59 30.74
C LEU A 428 7.10 17.08 30.97
N GLN A 429 6.38 17.71 31.94
CA GLN A 429 6.44 19.14 32.25
C GLN A 429 6.29 20.05 31.03
N LEU A 430 5.48 19.64 30.07
CA LEU A 430 5.29 20.38 28.83
C LEU A 430 4.40 21.61 29.07
N GLY A 431 5.01 22.79 28.98
CA GLY A 431 4.27 24.07 28.98
C GLY A 431 3.59 24.42 27.66
N LYS A 432 3.84 23.64 26.61
CA LYS A 432 3.33 23.79 25.24
C LYS A 432 2.97 22.42 24.66
N PRO A 433 2.12 22.34 23.61
CA PRO A 433 1.83 21.10 22.93
C PRO A 433 3.10 20.38 22.43
N ILE A 434 3.09 19.05 22.39
CA ILE A 434 4.27 18.25 22.06
C ILE A 434 4.85 18.57 20.67
N TYR A 435 4.02 18.87 19.67
CA TYR A 435 4.47 19.23 18.33
C TYR A 435 5.24 20.58 18.26
N MET A 436 5.21 21.36 19.34
CA MET A 436 5.99 22.60 19.51
C MET A 436 7.17 22.43 20.48
N ALA A 437 7.36 21.23 21.02
CA ALA A 437 8.40 20.98 22.01
C ALA A 437 9.72 20.63 21.31
N ASP A 438 10.79 21.33 21.69
CA ASP A 438 12.14 21.04 21.20
C ASP A 438 12.86 20.02 22.09
N LYS A 439 12.37 19.86 23.33
CA LYS A 439 12.98 19.00 24.34
C LYS A 439 11.94 18.38 25.26
N ILE A 440 12.14 17.12 25.62
CA ILE A 440 11.43 16.41 26.69
C ILE A 440 12.44 15.91 27.71
N THR A 441 12.00 15.81 28.97
CA THR A 441 12.82 15.29 30.06
C THR A 441 12.05 14.14 30.74
N LEU A 442 12.67 12.97 30.78
CA LEU A 442 12.15 11.76 31.39
C LEU A 442 12.99 11.40 32.62
N SER A 443 12.35 10.80 33.61
CA SER A 443 13.08 10.17 34.72
C SER A 443 13.66 8.83 34.29
N TYR A 444 14.67 8.34 35.00
CA TYR A 444 15.24 7.01 34.76
C TYR A 444 14.21 5.86 34.89
N GLU A 445 13.09 6.08 35.60
CA GLU A 445 11.99 5.13 35.75
C GLU A 445 11.13 5.05 34.50
N ASN A 446 11.06 6.13 33.73
CA ASN A 446 10.27 6.27 32.50
C ASN A 446 11.15 6.21 31.24
N ASN A 447 12.13 5.30 31.24
CA ASN A 447 13.13 5.15 30.18
C ASN A 447 12.65 4.25 29.01
N SER A 448 11.39 3.88 29.00
CA SER A 448 10.74 3.11 27.94
C SER A 448 9.52 3.87 27.43
N PHE A 449 9.58 4.31 26.16
CA PHE A 449 8.58 5.19 25.58
C PHE A 449 8.40 4.95 24.08
N THR A 450 7.26 5.38 23.56
CA THR A 450 6.94 5.38 22.13
C THR A 450 6.67 6.81 21.69
N ILE A 451 7.41 7.27 20.68
CA ILE A 451 7.20 8.56 20.00
C ILE A 451 6.29 8.31 18.80
N ARG A 452 5.18 9.05 18.70
CA ARG A 452 4.30 9.05 17.54
C ARG A 452 4.51 10.31 16.72
N PHE A 453 4.48 10.18 15.41
CA PHE A 453 4.71 11.26 14.47
C PHE A 453 3.78 11.14 13.27
N VAL A 454 3.55 12.24 12.56
CA VAL A 454 2.70 12.29 11.37
C VAL A 454 3.29 13.22 10.32
N ALA A 455 3.26 12.80 9.08
CA ALA A 455 3.45 13.66 7.92
C ALA A 455 2.09 14.22 7.51
N LEU A 456 1.96 15.54 7.43
CA LEU A 456 0.71 16.20 7.06
C LEU A 456 0.51 16.16 5.54
N SER A 457 0.27 14.98 5.00
CA SER A 457 -0.21 14.72 3.66
C SER A 457 -1.46 13.87 3.75
N TYR A 458 -2.57 14.40 3.24
CA TYR A 458 -3.91 13.83 3.43
C TYR A 458 -4.42 13.11 2.20
N GLU A 459 -3.70 13.15 1.08
CA GLU A 459 -4.15 12.53 -0.17
C GLU A 459 -4.30 11.02 -0.03
N ASP A 460 -3.27 10.35 0.48
CA ASP A 460 -3.32 8.94 0.87
C ASP A 460 -2.39 8.71 2.07
N PRO A 461 -2.87 8.97 3.29
CA PRO A 461 -2.06 8.85 4.51
C PRO A 461 -1.49 7.45 4.75
N ALA A 462 -2.14 6.39 4.21
CA ALA A 462 -1.68 5.02 4.35
C ALA A 462 -0.39 4.74 3.54
N ARG A 463 -0.14 5.53 2.50
CA ARG A 463 1.08 5.44 1.69
C ARG A 463 2.20 6.37 2.14
N ASN A 464 1.96 7.25 3.08
CA ASN A 464 3.02 8.08 3.63
C ASN A 464 4.10 7.19 4.24
N ARG A 465 5.36 7.51 3.97
CA ARG A 465 6.52 6.77 4.48
C ARG A 465 7.26 7.60 5.51
N TYR A 466 7.84 6.91 6.46
CA TYR A 466 8.59 7.53 7.54
C TYR A 466 9.97 6.91 7.65
N SER A 467 10.94 7.75 8.00
CA SER A 467 12.26 7.30 8.39
C SER A 467 12.67 8.07 9.64
N TYR A 468 13.20 7.35 10.63
CA TYR A 468 13.57 7.94 11.90
C TYR A 468 14.87 7.36 12.44
N MET A 469 15.50 8.09 13.36
CA MET A 469 16.71 7.68 14.04
C MET A 469 16.76 8.33 15.43
N LEU A 470 17.15 7.59 16.45
CA LEU A 470 17.53 8.12 17.75
C LEU A 470 19.06 8.11 17.84
N LYS A 471 19.69 9.29 17.68
CA LYS A 471 21.14 9.44 17.79
C LYS A 471 21.62 9.04 19.18
N GLY A 472 22.64 8.21 19.20
CA GLY A 472 23.18 7.61 20.42
C GLY A 472 22.65 6.21 20.72
N VAL A 473 21.64 5.73 19.93
CA VAL A 473 21.06 4.38 20.03
C VAL A 473 21.11 3.69 18.69
N ASP A 474 20.50 4.30 17.66
CA ASP A 474 20.42 3.72 16.32
C ASP A 474 21.72 4.03 15.54
N LYS A 475 22.20 3.03 14.79
CA LYS A 475 23.39 3.17 13.94
C LYS A 475 23.06 3.75 12.57
N GLU A 476 21.85 3.49 12.09
CA GLU A 476 21.35 3.87 10.76
C GLU A 476 19.91 4.32 10.85
N TRP A 477 19.43 5.00 9.80
CA TRP A 477 18.04 5.38 9.67
C TRP A 477 17.15 4.14 9.58
N ILE A 478 16.13 4.07 10.43
CA ILE A 478 15.11 3.02 10.42
C ILE A 478 13.97 3.52 9.54
N THR A 479 13.72 2.82 8.42
CA THR A 479 12.57 3.12 7.54
C THR A 479 11.43 2.18 7.89
N ASN A 480 10.32 2.74 8.33
CA ASN A 480 9.10 1.99 8.64
C ASN A 480 7.99 2.40 7.68
N SER A 481 7.42 1.40 6.99
CA SER A 481 6.36 1.64 6.01
C SER A 481 4.94 1.59 6.60
N GLU A 482 4.76 1.00 7.77
CA GLU A 482 3.43 0.67 8.30
C GLU A 482 3.08 1.46 9.56
N ASN A 483 4.06 1.82 10.39
CA ASN A 483 3.82 2.50 11.65
C ASN A 483 4.40 3.91 11.66
N ASN A 484 3.60 4.86 12.08
CA ASN A 484 4.00 6.24 12.35
C ASN A 484 4.48 6.42 13.81
N SER A 485 5.22 5.43 14.33
CA SER A 485 5.71 5.42 15.71
C SER A 485 7.06 4.72 15.84
N ALA A 486 7.88 5.22 16.76
CA ALA A 486 9.16 4.66 17.15
C ALA A 486 9.16 4.30 18.64
N SER A 487 9.46 3.06 18.97
CA SER A 487 9.48 2.58 20.36
C SER A 487 10.88 2.28 20.81
N TYR A 488 11.25 2.82 21.96
CA TYR A 488 12.53 2.59 22.61
C TYR A 488 12.31 2.09 24.03
N THR A 489 13.08 1.10 24.42
CA THR A 489 12.94 0.45 25.73
C THR A 489 14.24 0.44 26.49
N ASN A 490 14.14 0.70 27.81
CA ASN A 490 15.25 0.59 28.75
C ASN A 490 16.50 1.39 28.36
N LEU A 491 16.30 2.64 27.93
CA LEU A 491 17.41 3.51 27.57
C LEU A 491 18.18 3.96 28.83
N PRO A 492 19.51 3.97 28.81
CA PRO A 492 20.29 4.50 29.91
C PRO A 492 20.09 6.00 30.08
N PRO A 493 20.36 6.56 31.28
CA PRO A 493 20.39 8.00 31.47
C PRO A 493 21.39 8.69 30.52
N GLY A 494 20.92 9.73 29.85
CA GLY A 494 21.70 10.45 28.82
C GLY A 494 20.87 11.45 28.04
N GLU A 495 21.51 12.11 27.10
CA GLU A 495 20.87 13.00 26.14
C GLU A 495 20.85 12.34 24.77
N TYR A 496 19.68 12.32 24.16
CA TYR A 496 19.41 11.70 22.86
C TYR A 496 18.75 12.72 21.94
N GLU A 497 18.98 12.61 20.66
CA GLU A 497 18.31 13.42 19.64
C GLU A 497 17.51 12.49 18.72
N PHE A 498 16.19 12.59 18.81
CA PHE A 498 15.29 11.89 17.91
C PHE A 498 15.12 12.73 16.65
N GLU A 499 15.37 12.13 15.50
CA GLU A 499 15.15 12.71 14.18
C GLU A 499 14.15 11.90 13.41
N VAL A 500 13.21 12.58 12.74
CA VAL A 500 12.21 11.95 11.88
C VAL A 500 12.01 12.77 10.62
N ARG A 501 11.85 12.09 9.52
CA ARG A 501 11.42 12.62 8.23
C ARG A 501 10.31 11.76 7.66
N GLY A 502 9.47 12.36 6.83
CA GLY A 502 8.36 11.67 6.17
C GLY A 502 8.30 12.00 4.70
N SER A 503 7.59 11.18 3.95
CA SER A 503 7.23 11.43 2.56
C SER A 503 5.72 11.50 2.40
N ASN A 504 5.28 12.06 1.28
CA ASN A 504 3.91 11.94 0.81
C ASN A 504 3.64 10.56 0.18
N ASN A 505 2.45 10.35 -0.34
CA ASN A 505 1.99 9.14 -1.04
C ASN A 505 2.80 8.78 -2.31
N ASP A 506 3.49 9.75 -2.92
CA ASP A 506 4.33 9.58 -4.12
C ASP A 506 5.83 9.61 -3.79
N HIS A 507 6.19 9.33 -2.53
CA HIS A 507 7.57 9.21 -2.03
C HIS A 507 8.41 10.49 -2.15
N GLN A 508 7.78 11.68 -2.17
CA GLN A 508 8.50 12.94 -2.04
C GLN A 508 8.87 13.17 -0.58
N TRP A 509 10.15 13.02 -0.27
CA TRP A 509 10.67 13.10 1.09
C TRP A 509 10.89 14.54 1.55
N ASN A 510 10.56 14.80 2.82
CA ASN A 510 10.95 16.03 3.48
C ASN A 510 12.45 15.95 3.83
N GLU A 511 13.26 16.78 3.21
CA GLU A 511 14.71 16.87 3.51
C GLU A 511 14.97 17.50 4.87
N LYS A 512 14.05 18.37 5.34
CA LYS A 512 14.14 19.00 6.65
C LYS A 512 13.60 18.04 7.71
N THR A 513 14.50 17.45 8.47
CA THR A 513 14.16 16.57 9.59
C THR A 513 13.50 17.34 10.73
N THR A 514 12.49 16.73 11.35
CA THR A 514 11.95 17.18 12.64
C THR A 514 12.78 16.55 13.75
N THR A 515 13.27 17.39 14.66
CA THR A 515 14.15 16.97 15.76
C THR A 515 13.47 17.14 17.11
N LEU A 516 13.69 16.20 18.02
CA LEU A 516 13.23 16.25 19.40
C LEU A 516 14.35 15.77 20.32
N ARG A 517 14.80 16.61 21.25
CA ARG A 517 15.77 16.20 22.27
C ARG A 517 15.07 15.43 23.38
N VAL A 518 15.57 14.24 23.67
CA VAL A 518 15.09 13.37 24.75
C VAL A 518 16.18 13.28 25.80
N VAL A 519 15.91 13.78 27.00
CA VAL A 519 16.84 13.74 28.12
C VAL A 519 16.32 12.78 29.18
N ILE A 520 17.07 11.75 29.47
CA ILE A 520 16.77 10.80 30.56
C ILE A 520 17.66 11.14 31.75
N THR A 521 17.05 11.62 32.83
CA THR A 521 17.78 12.04 34.03
C THR A 521 18.25 10.81 34.81
N PRO A 522 19.48 10.85 35.35
CA PRO A 522 19.96 9.76 36.18
C PRO A 522 19.21 9.72 37.52
N PRO A 523 19.16 8.55 38.18
CA PRO A 523 18.60 8.43 39.51
C PRO A 523 19.34 9.31 40.51
N TRP A 524 18.63 9.82 41.54
CA TRP A 524 19.16 10.76 42.52
C TRP A 524 20.47 10.30 43.19
N TRP A 525 20.60 8.97 43.36
CA TRP A 525 21.82 8.36 43.95
C TRP A 525 23.03 8.35 42.99
N ARG A 526 22.87 8.67 41.71
CA ARG A 526 23.91 8.89 40.71
C ARG A 526 24.09 10.38 40.38
N SER A 527 23.46 11.29 41.12
CA SER A 527 23.62 12.71 40.94
C SER A 527 24.97 13.17 41.50
N SER A 528 25.53 14.29 40.99
CA SER A 528 26.73 14.89 41.51
C SER A 528 26.62 15.20 43.01
N PHE A 529 25.41 15.54 43.48
CA PHE A 529 25.11 15.76 44.88
C PHE A 529 25.20 14.47 45.72
N ALA A 530 24.70 13.34 45.18
CA ALA A 530 24.82 12.04 45.87
C ALA A 530 26.30 11.60 45.97
N TYR A 531 27.08 11.77 44.91
CA TYR A 531 28.53 11.50 44.95
C TYR A 531 29.24 12.38 45.97
N PHE A 532 28.86 13.65 46.07
CA PHE A 532 29.39 14.53 47.14
C PHE A 532 29.05 14.00 48.54
N ILE A 533 27.81 13.57 48.75
CA ILE A 533 27.40 12.93 50.02
C ILE A 533 28.20 11.63 50.26
N TYR A 534 28.40 10.79 49.26
CA TYR A 534 29.17 9.55 49.39
C TYR A 534 30.65 9.85 49.77
N ILE A 535 31.25 10.90 49.17
CA ILE A 535 32.58 11.32 49.53
C ILE A 535 32.63 11.82 51.00
N LEU A 536 31.62 12.61 51.41
CA LEU A 536 31.54 13.08 52.81
C LEU A 536 31.35 11.90 53.80
N LEU A 537 30.50 10.92 53.47
CA LEU A 537 30.31 9.74 54.28
C LEU A 537 31.59 8.90 54.35
N LEU A 538 32.29 8.76 53.22
CA LEU A 538 33.57 8.04 53.17
C LEU A 538 34.63 8.75 54.02
N MET A 539 34.72 10.08 53.90
CA MET A 539 35.63 10.86 54.77
C MET A 539 35.24 10.74 56.23
N GLY A 540 33.96 10.87 56.57
CA GLY A 540 33.45 10.66 57.92
C GLY A 540 33.79 9.27 58.47
N TRP A 541 33.66 8.24 57.64
CA TRP A 541 34.00 6.86 57.99
C TRP A 541 35.51 6.67 58.22
N ILE A 542 36.34 7.28 57.37
CA ILE A 542 37.81 7.29 57.54
C ILE A 542 38.19 8.02 58.83
N VAL A 543 37.60 9.21 59.09
CA VAL A 543 37.82 9.96 60.36
C VAL A 543 37.36 9.14 61.56
N TRP A 544 36.21 8.46 61.47
CA TRP A 544 35.72 7.58 62.56
C TRP A 544 36.63 6.37 62.81
N ILE A 545 37.16 5.76 61.74
CA ILE A 545 38.16 4.67 61.86
C ILE A 545 39.44 5.20 62.51
N ALA A 546 39.92 6.36 62.02
CA ALA A 546 41.14 7.00 62.56
C ALA A 546 40.95 7.39 64.06
N TRP A 547 39.77 7.96 64.40
CA TRP A 547 39.42 8.26 65.79
C TRP A 547 39.33 7.01 66.64
N ARG A 548 38.65 5.95 66.18
CA ARG A 548 38.59 4.66 66.87
C ARG A 548 39.99 4.01 67.01
N TRP A 549 40.79 4.14 65.95
CA TRP A 549 42.16 3.62 65.99
C TRP A 549 43.00 4.41 66.98
N ASN A 550 42.86 5.73 67.02
CA ASN A 550 43.53 6.60 67.97
C ASN A 550 43.10 6.29 69.43
N LEU A 551 41.81 6.07 69.66
CA LEU A 551 41.32 5.60 70.97
C LEU A 551 41.91 4.21 71.32
N ARG A 552 41.97 3.29 70.36
CA ARG A 552 42.59 1.97 70.59
C ARG A 552 44.11 2.10 70.83
N VAL A 553 44.77 2.98 70.13
CA VAL A 553 46.20 3.27 70.33
C VAL A 553 46.40 3.88 71.70
N LYS A 554 45.56 4.89 72.09
CA LYS A 554 45.61 5.48 73.44
C LYS A 554 45.34 4.44 74.55
N HIS A 555 44.32 3.57 74.34
CA HIS A 555 44.07 2.50 75.25
C HIS A 555 45.17 1.40 75.29
N LYS A 556 45.77 1.12 74.12
CA LYS A 556 46.92 0.20 74.05
C LYS A 556 48.18 0.86 74.63
N TYR A 557 48.35 2.16 74.45
CA TYR A 557 49.46 2.89 75.08
C TYR A 557 49.30 2.90 76.57
N LYS A 558 48.08 3.15 77.12
CA LYS A 558 47.77 3.09 78.51
C LYS A 558 47.97 1.69 79.10
N ARG A 559 47.48 0.65 78.37
CA ARG A 559 47.72 -0.74 78.75
C ARG A 559 49.14 -1.24 78.48
N ARG A 560 49.91 -0.61 77.54
CA ARG A 560 51.32 -0.91 77.31
C ARG A 560 52.20 -0.31 78.40
N MET A 561 51.86 0.90 78.86
CA MET A 561 52.57 1.46 80.02
C MET A 561 52.35 0.63 81.30
N GLU A 562 51.18 0.03 81.41
CA GLU A 562 50.89 -0.90 82.54
C GLU A 562 51.47 -2.30 82.31
N LYS A 563 51.59 -2.81 81.12
CA LYS A 563 52.12 -4.15 80.78
C LYS A 563 53.59 -4.11 80.29
N TYR A 564 54.15 -2.98 80.05
CA TYR A 564 55.54 -2.87 79.56
C TYR A 564 56.57 -3.31 80.66
N GLN A 565 56.09 -3.49 81.84
CA GLN A 565 56.93 -4.04 82.90
C GLN A 565 56.93 -5.58 83.00
N ILE A 566 56.05 -6.29 82.34
CA ILE A 566 55.95 -7.73 82.58
C ILE A 566 56.03 -8.64 81.37
N ALA A 567 55.76 -8.24 80.17
CA ALA A 567 55.78 -9.27 79.11
C ALA A 567 56.06 -8.65 77.71
N LYS A 568 57.30 -8.45 77.41
CA LYS A 568 57.73 -7.65 76.32
C LYS A 568 57.90 -8.34 74.94
N GLU A 569 57.85 -9.58 74.78
CA GLU A 569 58.36 -10.14 73.52
C GLU A 569 57.60 -11.27 72.83
N GLN A 570 56.54 -11.83 73.31
CA GLN A 570 56.05 -13.04 72.63
C GLN A 570 54.62 -13.04 72.03
N GLU A 571 53.79 -12.05 72.25
CA GLU A 571 52.36 -12.14 71.83
C GLU A 571 51.97 -11.32 70.60
N VAL A 572 52.83 -10.39 70.19
CA VAL A 572 52.50 -9.46 69.11
C VAL A 572 52.57 -10.15 67.74
N TYR A 573 53.32 -11.22 67.60
CA TYR A 573 53.51 -11.88 66.30
C TYR A 573 52.42 -12.90 65.93
N LYS A 574 51.76 -13.49 66.88
CA LYS A 574 50.71 -14.50 66.58
C LYS A 574 49.32 -13.95 66.23
N SER A 575 49.02 -12.77 66.75
CA SER A 575 47.68 -12.17 66.51
C SER A 575 47.46 -11.58 65.12
N LYS A 576 48.54 -11.10 64.44
CA LYS A 576 48.41 -10.52 63.08
C LYS A 576 48.18 -11.54 61.97
N ILE A 577 48.73 -12.73 62.11
CA ILE A 577 48.60 -13.80 61.08
C ILE A 577 47.22 -14.46 61.10
N GLY A 578 46.66 -14.64 62.31
CA GLY A 578 45.31 -15.25 62.44
C GLY A 578 44.18 -14.41 61.84
N PHE A 579 44.31 -13.08 61.93
CA PHE A 579 43.31 -12.16 61.37
C PHE A 579 43.26 -12.21 59.85
N PHE A 580 44.45 -12.25 59.20
CA PHE A 580 44.52 -12.30 57.73
C PHE A 580 44.02 -13.63 57.16
N ILE A 581 44.30 -14.75 57.82
CA ILE A 581 43.86 -16.09 57.38
C ILE A 581 42.34 -16.24 57.49
N ASN A 582 41.72 -15.71 58.56
CA ASN A 582 40.25 -15.76 58.69
C ASN A 582 39.53 -14.86 57.70
N LEU A 583 40.05 -13.70 57.40
CA LEU A 583 39.43 -12.75 56.45
C LEU A 583 39.42 -13.31 55.03
N VAL A 584 40.52 -13.97 54.63
CA VAL A 584 40.61 -14.65 53.33
C VAL A 584 39.62 -15.83 53.26
N HIS A 585 39.42 -16.56 54.37
CA HIS A 585 38.50 -17.67 54.41
C HIS A 585 37.01 -17.23 54.37
N GLU A 586 36.64 -16.12 55.04
CA GLU A 586 35.28 -15.60 55.06
C GLU A 586 34.85 -14.95 53.74
N ILE A 587 35.80 -14.45 52.97
CA ILE A 587 35.53 -13.92 51.63
C ILE A 587 35.43 -15.06 50.59
N ARG A 588 36.23 -16.11 50.76
CA ARG A 588 36.26 -17.26 49.84
C ARG A 588 34.95 -18.06 49.84
N THR A 589 34.34 -18.23 51.04
CA THR A 589 33.13 -19.05 51.20
C THR A 589 31.90 -18.48 50.44
N PRO A 590 31.50 -17.20 50.56
CA PRO A 590 30.39 -16.67 49.81
C PRO A 590 30.68 -16.60 48.29
N LEU A 591 31.92 -16.37 47.87
CA LEU A 591 32.31 -16.40 46.47
C LEU A 591 32.18 -17.78 45.82
N SER A 592 32.57 -18.85 46.57
CA SER A 592 32.42 -20.23 46.11
C SER A 592 30.94 -20.66 46.06
N LEU A 593 30.10 -20.15 46.95
CA LEU A 593 28.63 -20.37 46.95
C LEU A 593 27.90 -19.67 45.80
N ILE A 594 28.47 -18.59 45.27
CA ILE A 594 27.94 -17.89 44.08
C ILE A 594 28.37 -18.63 42.79
N ARG A 595 29.59 -19.19 42.79
CA ARG A 595 30.13 -19.89 41.62
C ARG A 595 29.35 -21.15 41.26
N LEU A 596 28.97 -21.95 42.24
CA LEU A 596 28.27 -23.22 42.00
C LEU A 596 26.90 -23.08 41.30
N PRO A 597 26.00 -22.18 41.74
CA PRO A 597 24.77 -21.93 41.01
C PRO A 597 24.99 -21.25 39.65
N LEU A 598 26.09 -20.49 39.49
CA LEU A 598 26.42 -19.83 38.22
C LEU A 598 26.88 -20.82 37.17
N GLU A 599 27.74 -21.80 37.53
CA GLU A 599 28.15 -22.89 36.65
C GLU A 599 26.93 -23.73 36.21
N LYS A 600 25.95 -23.97 37.11
CA LYS A 600 24.70 -24.65 36.77
C LYS A 600 23.76 -23.84 35.88
N LEU A 601 23.78 -22.53 35.95
CA LEU A 601 23.01 -21.66 35.07
C LEU A 601 23.64 -21.52 33.67
N GLN A 602 24.95 -21.69 33.56
CA GLN A 602 25.67 -21.70 32.25
C GLN A 602 25.49 -23.01 31.47
N GLU A 603 25.13 -24.13 32.14
CA GLU A 603 24.83 -25.42 31.50
C GLU A 603 23.44 -25.45 30.83
N ILE A 604 22.58 -24.46 31.08
CA ILE A 604 21.25 -24.33 30.46
C ILE A 604 21.40 -23.44 29.23
N GLU A 605 21.04 -23.99 28.08
CA GLU A 605 21.11 -23.30 26.78
C GLU A 605 20.24 -22.03 26.81
N HIS A 606 20.86 -20.87 26.87
CA HIS A 606 20.20 -19.56 26.81
C HIS A 606 20.50 -18.87 25.50
N GLU A 607 19.45 -18.54 24.72
CA GLU A 607 19.57 -17.73 23.53
C GLU A 607 19.47 -16.23 23.86
N GLY A 608 20.39 -15.45 23.34
CA GLY A 608 20.28 -14.00 23.29
C GLY A 608 20.99 -13.23 24.41
N LYS A 609 20.29 -12.24 24.99
CA LYS A 609 20.86 -11.26 25.93
C LYS A 609 21.24 -11.83 27.28
N GLU A 610 20.59 -12.89 27.71
CA GLU A 610 20.79 -13.53 29.03
C GLU A 610 22.14 -14.22 29.13
N ALA A 611 22.59 -14.90 28.07
CA ALA A 611 23.91 -15.52 28.00
C ALA A 611 25.05 -14.51 28.22
N LYS A 612 24.87 -13.28 27.74
CA LYS A 612 25.85 -12.20 27.88
C LYS A 612 25.96 -11.70 29.33
N TYR A 613 24.86 -11.62 30.07
CA TYR A 613 24.87 -11.22 31.48
C TYR A 613 25.48 -12.28 32.35
N LEU A 614 25.15 -13.56 32.12
CA LEU A 614 25.72 -14.69 32.85
C LEU A 614 27.25 -14.76 32.68
N SER A 615 27.75 -14.54 31.48
CA SER A 615 29.19 -14.53 31.21
C SER A 615 29.95 -13.38 31.91
N VAL A 616 29.29 -12.21 32.05
CA VAL A 616 29.86 -11.06 32.77
C VAL A 616 29.93 -11.31 34.26
N ILE A 617 28.91 -11.95 34.85
CA ILE A 617 28.90 -12.29 36.28
C ILE A 617 29.96 -13.36 36.57
N ASP A 618 30.04 -14.41 35.75
CA ASP A 618 31.05 -15.48 35.89
C ASP A 618 32.47 -14.93 35.84
N LYS A 619 32.75 -14.02 34.89
CA LYS A 619 34.05 -13.38 34.77
C LYS A 619 34.43 -12.57 36.00
N ASN A 620 33.47 -11.85 36.62
CA ASN A 620 33.72 -11.08 37.84
C ASN A 620 33.89 -11.97 39.08
N VAL A 621 33.12 -13.04 39.23
CA VAL A 621 33.27 -14.02 40.31
C VAL A 621 34.62 -14.74 40.24
N ASN A 622 35.04 -15.14 39.03
CA ASN A 622 36.35 -15.76 38.84
C ASN A 622 37.50 -14.78 39.07
N TYR A 623 37.33 -13.49 38.73
CA TYR A 623 38.31 -12.42 39.03
C TYR A 623 38.46 -12.22 40.57
N LEU A 624 37.35 -12.17 41.32
CA LEU A 624 37.36 -12.01 42.77
C LEU A 624 37.92 -13.25 43.47
N LEU A 625 37.60 -14.48 43.02
CA LEU A 625 38.20 -15.72 43.49
C LEU A 625 39.71 -15.77 43.22
N GLY A 626 40.17 -15.25 42.10
CA GLY A 626 41.59 -15.11 41.76
C GLY A 626 42.35 -14.23 42.78
N ILE A 627 41.75 -13.09 43.15
CA ILE A 627 42.36 -12.18 44.16
C ILE A 627 42.41 -12.83 45.56
N THR A 628 41.43 -13.64 45.96
CA THR A 628 41.44 -14.34 47.26
C THR A 628 42.35 -15.58 47.31
N ASN A 629 42.88 -16.03 46.18
CA ASN A 629 43.81 -17.15 46.04
C ASN A 629 45.28 -16.70 45.96
N GLN A 630 45.55 -15.39 45.74
CA GLN A 630 46.87 -14.78 45.89
C GLN A 630 47.13 -14.32 47.31
#